data_9d7bbf33bc452b9f7fe2180d1fdff8f1
#
_entry.id   9d7bbf33bc452b9f7fe2180d1fdff8f1
#
_cell.length_a   1.000
_cell.length_b   1.000
_cell.length_c   1.000
_cell.angle_alpha   90.00
_cell.angle_beta   90.00
_cell.angle_gamma   90.00
#
_symmetry.space_group_name_H-M   'P 1'
#
loop_
_entity.id
_entity.type
_entity.pdbx_description
1 polymer ?
#
loop_
_entity_poly.entity_id
_entity_poly.type
_entity_poly.pdbx_seq_one_letter_code
_entity_poly.pdbx_strand_id
1 'polypeptide(L)'
;MIKSLIIGELNNIKFENNEKLIVIENYYKDFYQKKNIKNDISIVKPFLLNKSKKILTFKKCENIYSNILKDISKSLNKLHKVNFNTRSWEIIFGNWLRFFVWACFERYKNLEFILRQNNIKKIYFLRDKKYSSTANQESDIYYSSIDDKWNSNLYFEIFNYLAINKNKDIKVLTQNFYSNSKEDFLFKKKDNFKANFYKKFLKFFSIFQSENDGIILTTYLSPIYEKIFEILFFQAPRHWDFEKIVFKKFDSLLRSKIDISRGKKKNIENFIRKNVQNFLPKSLIESFSNILEMSKKAGFPKNPKFIFTSNDFEGNEIFKFYTANLLMKKKIPYIIGQHGNTYFTDLRVDKYRSEFNFSDKFFTYGYSKSTKFKGLFNFSSYGRKKYKSQKKKKLLIIVSPLEFRAFPFSNTTQIELGFTNVLDILQSVNKKISKNTTIRLGNSYYSKRGKYYLSKYFKKKSLNIDMGKDTFVKARFNSRLCFFNYDSSGILENLALNFPTVCLWDNIEDNISDKFFFKYKFLIKAKILFLNKNDLIDHLDHIWNNIDNWWLSENTQKYVNKFNEKFNIQGDYTSLFKLKKNCLENYEKNIL
;
A
#
# COMPACT_ATOMS: atom_id res chain seq x y z
N MET A 1 -40.86 2.92 -10.29
CA MET A 1 -39.86 3.25 -9.24
C MET A 1 -38.63 3.83 -9.92
N ILE A 2 -38.24 5.03 -9.52
CA ILE A 2 -37.08 5.77 -10.11
C ILE A 2 -35.80 5.16 -9.53
N LYS A 3 -34.86 4.71 -10.37
CA LYS A 3 -33.57 4.23 -9.91
C LYS A 3 -32.58 5.39 -9.78
N SER A 4 -32.03 5.59 -8.60
CA SER A 4 -31.12 6.67 -8.24
C SER A 4 -29.79 6.13 -7.76
N LEU A 5 -28.69 6.49 -8.44
CA LEU A 5 -27.33 6.13 -8.03
C LEU A 5 -26.78 7.17 -7.04
N ILE A 6 -26.21 6.68 -5.94
CA ILE A 6 -25.64 7.53 -4.90
C ILE A 6 -24.14 7.30 -4.82
N ILE A 7 -23.36 8.36 -4.92
CA ILE A 7 -21.90 8.35 -4.85
C ILE A 7 -21.43 9.25 -3.70
N GLY A 8 -21.04 8.63 -2.59
CA GLY A 8 -20.54 9.30 -1.39
C GLY A 8 -21.57 9.37 -0.26
N GLU A 9 -21.17 9.94 0.88
CA GLU A 9 -22.00 10.18 2.06
C GLU A 9 -22.75 11.49 1.96
N LEU A 10 -24.01 11.44 1.58
CA LEU A 10 -24.87 12.60 1.49
C LEU A 10 -25.64 12.79 2.80
N ASN A 11 -25.36 13.88 3.51
CA ASN A 11 -25.90 14.07 4.86
C ASN A 11 -27.29 14.69 4.90
N ASN A 12 -27.66 15.57 3.96
CA ASN A 12 -28.86 16.39 4.02
C ASN A 12 -29.70 16.30 2.75
N ILE A 13 -29.73 15.12 2.11
CA ILE A 13 -30.62 14.91 0.96
C ILE A 13 -31.89 14.22 1.41
N LYS A 14 -33.03 14.75 0.99
CA LYS A 14 -34.32 14.08 1.04
C LYS A 14 -34.51 13.34 -0.28
N PHE A 15 -34.66 12.03 -0.21
CA PHE A 15 -35.00 11.20 -1.35
C PHE A 15 -36.53 11.17 -1.51
N GLU A 16 -37.00 11.07 -2.75
CA GLU A 16 -38.43 10.88 -3.01
C GLU A 16 -38.85 9.45 -2.62
N ASN A 17 -40.08 9.28 -2.12
CA ASN A 17 -40.57 7.98 -1.64
C ASN A 17 -40.58 6.88 -2.73
N ASN A 18 -40.67 7.28 -4.00
CA ASN A 18 -40.68 6.36 -5.14
C ASN A 18 -39.27 6.02 -5.69
N GLU A 19 -38.21 6.50 -5.04
CA GLU A 19 -36.85 6.21 -5.46
C GLU A 19 -36.33 4.89 -4.88
N LYS A 20 -35.76 4.05 -5.76
CA LYS A 20 -34.90 2.93 -5.38
C LYS A 20 -33.45 3.39 -5.42
N LEU A 21 -32.79 3.35 -4.27
CA LEU A 21 -31.42 3.83 -4.12
C LEU A 21 -30.43 2.72 -4.48
N ILE A 22 -29.44 3.07 -5.27
CA ILE A 22 -28.35 2.17 -5.68
C ILE A 22 -27.06 2.74 -5.13
N VAL A 23 -26.31 1.96 -4.35
CA VAL A 23 -25.03 2.33 -3.76
C VAL A 23 -23.92 1.39 -4.21
N ILE A 24 -22.68 1.88 -4.19
CA ILE A 24 -21.53 1.13 -4.71
C ILE A 24 -20.83 0.25 -3.66
N GLU A 25 -21.15 0.40 -2.38
CA GLU A 25 -20.53 -0.34 -1.27
C GLU A 25 -21.50 -0.60 -0.14
N ASN A 26 -21.29 -1.70 0.63
CA ASN A 26 -22.04 -2.03 1.84
C ASN A 26 -22.02 -0.92 2.89
N TYR A 27 -20.87 -0.24 3.03
CA TYR A 27 -20.72 0.89 3.93
C TYR A 27 -21.78 1.97 3.71
N TYR A 28 -22.05 2.35 2.46
CA TYR A 28 -23.09 3.35 2.14
C TYR A 28 -24.50 2.82 2.42
N LYS A 29 -24.77 1.55 2.14
CA LYS A 29 -26.06 0.95 2.50
C LYS A 29 -26.34 1.10 3.98
N ASP A 30 -25.41 0.68 4.82
CA ASP A 30 -25.53 0.76 6.28
C ASP A 30 -25.59 2.21 6.78
N PHE A 31 -24.85 3.12 6.15
CA PHE A 31 -24.88 4.55 6.46
C PHE A 31 -26.28 5.15 6.26
N TYR A 32 -26.94 4.85 5.14
CA TYR A 32 -28.28 5.36 4.85
C TYR A 32 -29.36 4.66 5.67
N GLN A 33 -29.22 3.37 5.95
CA GLN A 33 -30.14 2.66 6.84
C GLN A 33 -30.10 3.23 8.28
N LYS A 34 -28.93 3.58 8.80
CA LYS A 34 -28.81 4.23 10.12
C LYS A 34 -29.42 5.63 10.17
N LYS A 35 -29.63 6.28 9.04
CA LYS A 35 -30.33 7.57 8.92
C LYS A 35 -31.85 7.41 8.79
N ASN A 36 -32.38 6.21 9.02
CA ASN A 36 -33.80 5.90 8.91
C ASN A 36 -34.40 6.22 7.52
N ILE A 37 -33.58 6.10 6.45
CA ILE A 37 -34.06 6.26 5.09
C ILE A 37 -34.90 5.04 4.73
N LYS A 38 -36.18 5.28 4.43
CA LYS A 38 -37.17 4.22 4.17
C LYS A 38 -37.10 3.63 2.76
N ASN A 39 -36.35 4.24 1.85
CA ASN A 39 -36.19 3.80 0.47
C ASN A 39 -35.53 2.41 0.40
N ASP A 40 -35.91 1.61 -0.60
CA ASP A 40 -35.18 0.35 -0.92
C ASP A 40 -33.76 0.69 -1.37
N ILE A 41 -32.76 0.09 -0.69
CA ILE A 41 -31.33 0.33 -0.94
C ILE A 41 -30.69 -0.96 -1.43
N SER A 42 -30.29 -0.97 -2.70
CA SER A 42 -29.54 -2.06 -3.31
C SER A 42 -28.08 -1.71 -3.52
N ILE A 43 -27.21 -2.72 -3.46
CA ILE A 43 -25.78 -2.57 -3.73
C ILE A 43 -25.53 -3.05 -5.16
N VAL A 44 -24.81 -2.26 -5.92
CA VAL A 44 -24.29 -2.73 -7.21
C VAL A 44 -23.18 -3.74 -6.95
N LYS A 45 -23.28 -4.90 -7.56
CA LYS A 45 -22.15 -5.82 -7.62
C LYS A 45 -21.02 -5.11 -8.37
N PRO A 46 -19.84 -4.94 -7.76
CA PRO A 46 -18.71 -4.32 -8.43
C PRO A 46 -18.37 -5.11 -9.70
N PHE A 47 -17.76 -4.45 -10.66
CA PHE A 47 -17.25 -5.08 -11.87
C PHE A 47 -16.18 -6.10 -11.47
N LEU A 48 -16.62 -7.31 -11.12
CA LEU A 48 -15.77 -8.40 -10.68
C LEU A 48 -15.18 -9.07 -11.93
N LEU A 49 -13.88 -8.96 -12.05
CA LEU A 49 -13.12 -9.70 -13.04
C LEU A 49 -12.72 -11.06 -12.44
N ASN A 50 -12.93 -12.13 -13.18
CA ASN A 50 -12.24 -13.39 -12.92
C ASN A 50 -10.72 -13.19 -13.13
N LYS A 51 -9.91 -14.11 -12.62
CA LYS A 51 -8.45 -14.04 -12.64
C LYS A 51 -7.88 -13.69 -14.02
N SER A 52 -8.34 -14.37 -15.09
CA SER A 52 -7.88 -14.14 -16.47
C SER A 52 -8.20 -12.72 -16.94
N LYS A 53 -9.41 -12.21 -16.68
CA LYS A 53 -9.79 -10.83 -17.01
C LYS A 53 -9.01 -9.80 -16.18
N LYS A 54 -8.71 -10.09 -14.91
CA LYS A 54 -7.83 -9.24 -14.07
C LYS A 54 -6.46 -9.10 -14.72
N ILE A 55 -5.82 -10.20 -15.11
CA ILE A 55 -4.50 -10.19 -15.75
C ILE A 55 -4.50 -9.35 -17.02
N LEU A 56 -5.51 -9.53 -17.89
CA LEU A 56 -5.66 -8.72 -19.11
C LEU A 56 -5.88 -7.24 -18.80
N THR A 57 -6.64 -6.94 -17.76
CA THR A 57 -6.92 -5.56 -17.33
C THR A 57 -5.64 -4.88 -16.81
N PHE A 58 -4.85 -5.56 -15.98
CA PHE A 58 -3.58 -5.02 -15.51
C PHE A 58 -2.60 -4.75 -16.63
N LYS A 59 -2.53 -5.63 -17.62
CA LYS A 59 -1.73 -5.39 -18.85
C LYS A 59 -2.21 -4.14 -19.61
N LYS A 60 -3.53 -3.94 -19.73
CA LYS A 60 -4.09 -2.72 -20.35
C LYS A 60 -3.76 -1.47 -19.55
N CYS A 61 -3.89 -1.52 -18.22
CA CYS A 61 -3.54 -0.41 -17.36
C CYS A 61 -2.05 -0.06 -17.46
N GLU A 62 -1.16 -1.05 -17.58
CA GLU A 62 0.27 -0.82 -17.74
C GLU A 62 0.61 -0.15 -19.08
N ASN A 63 -0.06 -0.55 -20.16
CA ASN A 63 0.10 0.11 -21.46
C ASN A 63 -0.36 1.58 -21.40
N ILE A 64 -1.49 1.86 -20.74
CA ILE A 64 -1.98 3.23 -20.53
C ILE A 64 -1.00 4.02 -19.68
N TYR A 65 -0.51 3.44 -18.58
CA TYR A 65 0.50 4.03 -17.71
C TYR A 65 1.75 4.44 -18.48
N SER A 66 2.34 3.51 -19.23
CA SER A 66 3.58 3.75 -19.98
C SER A 66 3.43 4.86 -21.02
N ASN A 67 2.30 4.88 -21.75
CA ASN A 67 2.00 5.92 -22.72
C ASN A 67 1.85 7.29 -22.06
N ILE A 68 1.10 7.36 -20.97
CA ILE A 68 0.84 8.62 -20.24
C ILE A 68 2.11 9.11 -19.56
N LEU A 69 2.90 8.22 -18.92
CA LEU A 69 4.18 8.59 -18.30
C LEU A 69 5.10 9.29 -19.30
N LYS A 70 5.24 8.72 -20.51
CA LYS A 70 6.08 9.30 -21.57
C LYS A 70 5.62 10.71 -21.97
N ASP A 71 4.31 10.93 -22.10
CA ASP A 71 3.77 12.20 -22.55
C ASP A 71 3.78 13.25 -21.45
N ILE A 72 3.42 12.88 -20.21
CA ILE A 72 3.51 13.78 -19.05
C ILE A 72 4.96 14.18 -18.81
N SER A 73 5.93 13.26 -18.93
CA SER A 73 7.37 13.57 -18.78
C SER A 73 7.80 14.70 -19.71
N LYS A 74 7.40 14.66 -20.98
CA LYS A 74 7.68 15.74 -21.95
C LYS A 74 7.03 17.05 -21.57
N SER A 75 5.77 17.00 -21.14
CA SER A 75 5.02 18.20 -20.74
C SER A 75 5.61 18.85 -19.47
N LEU A 76 6.00 18.05 -18.48
CA LEU A 76 6.66 18.53 -17.26
C LEU A 76 8.06 19.09 -17.53
N ASN A 77 8.83 18.48 -18.43
CA ASN A 77 10.12 19.04 -18.87
C ASN A 77 9.94 20.45 -19.47
N LYS A 78 8.94 20.63 -20.33
CA LYS A 78 8.62 21.95 -20.91
C LYS A 78 8.17 22.93 -19.84
N LEU A 79 7.30 22.50 -18.92
CA LEU A 79 6.75 23.36 -17.87
C LEU A 79 7.85 23.90 -16.93
N HIS A 80 8.75 23.01 -16.50
CA HIS A 80 9.80 23.33 -15.50
C HIS A 80 11.14 23.71 -16.11
N LYS A 81 11.26 23.71 -17.43
CA LYS A 81 12.51 23.99 -18.16
C LYS A 81 13.66 23.06 -17.69
N VAL A 82 13.35 21.78 -17.52
CA VAL A 82 14.31 20.72 -17.15
C VAL A 82 14.38 19.67 -18.26
N ASN A 83 15.41 18.84 -18.22
CA ASN A 83 15.59 17.77 -19.22
C ASN A 83 15.69 16.40 -18.53
N PHE A 84 14.71 16.07 -17.71
CA PHE A 84 14.63 14.77 -17.06
C PHE A 84 14.20 13.69 -18.06
N ASN A 85 14.86 12.53 -18.03
CA ASN A 85 14.43 11.37 -18.79
C ASN A 85 13.21 10.69 -18.15
N THR A 86 12.60 9.76 -18.86
CA THR A 86 11.39 9.05 -18.38
C THR A 86 11.66 8.30 -17.07
N ARG A 87 12.85 7.71 -16.88
CA ARG A 87 13.24 7.04 -15.63
C ARG A 87 13.25 8.01 -14.45
N SER A 88 13.82 9.22 -14.64
CA SER A 88 13.81 10.24 -13.58
C SER A 88 12.40 10.63 -13.16
N TRP A 89 11.49 10.82 -14.12
CA TRP A 89 10.10 11.09 -13.82
C TRP A 89 9.40 9.88 -13.17
N GLU A 90 9.71 8.65 -13.58
CA GLU A 90 9.16 7.45 -12.96
C GLU A 90 9.62 7.31 -11.50
N ILE A 91 10.85 7.69 -11.15
CA ILE A 91 11.33 7.77 -9.76
C ILE A 91 10.50 8.78 -8.94
N ILE A 92 10.15 9.93 -9.53
CA ILE A 92 9.47 11.01 -8.81
C ILE A 92 7.98 10.68 -8.59
N PHE A 93 7.26 10.15 -9.60
CA PHE A 93 5.80 10.00 -9.51
C PHE A 93 5.22 8.74 -10.17
N GLY A 94 6.05 7.79 -10.50
CA GLY A 94 5.61 6.57 -11.20
C GLY A 94 4.58 5.75 -10.43
N ASN A 95 4.75 5.62 -9.11
CA ASN A 95 3.80 4.90 -8.26
C ASN A 95 2.46 5.62 -8.20
N TRP A 96 2.46 6.97 -8.06
CA TRP A 96 1.25 7.77 -8.09
C TRP A 96 0.49 7.58 -9.42
N LEU A 97 1.19 7.70 -10.54
CA LEU A 97 0.56 7.60 -11.85
C LEU A 97 -0.04 6.21 -12.10
N ARG A 98 0.68 5.16 -11.75
CA ARG A 98 0.19 3.78 -11.89
C ARG A 98 -1.06 3.56 -11.06
N PHE A 99 -1.04 3.99 -9.81
CA PHE A 99 -2.18 3.88 -8.92
C PHE A 99 -3.38 4.70 -9.43
N PHE A 100 -3.13 5.93 -9.90
CA PHE A 100 -4.16 6.79 -10.49
C PHE A 100 -4.79 6.17 -11.74
N VAL A 101 -3.99 5.59 -12.63
CA VAL A 101 -4.50 4.85 -13.81
C VAL A 101 -5.40 3.69 -13.39
N TRP A 102 -5.00 2.91 -12.38
CA TRP A 102 -5.82 1.82 -11.86
C TRP A 102 -7.13 2.32 -11.26
N ALA A 103 -7.08 3.39 -10.46
CA ALA A 103 -8.26 4.00 -9.87
C ALA A 103 -9.23 4.51 -10.96
N CYS A 104 -8.73 5.26 -11.91
CA CYS A 104 -9.54 5.74 -13.04
C CYS A 104 -10.15 4.59 -13.84
N PHE A 105 -9.37 3.54 -14.13
CA PHE A 105 -9.84 2.40 -14.92
C PHE A 105 -10.99 1.68 -14.21
N GLU A 106 -10.84 1.38 -12.93
CA GLU A 106 -11.87 0.69 -12.15
C GLU A 106 -13.15 1.52 -12.05
N ARG A 107 -13.04 2.81 -11.63
CA ARG A 107 -14.21 3.69 -11.45
C ARG A 107 -14.92 3.94 -12.79
N TYR A 108 -14.16 4.09 -13.88
CA TYR A 108 -14.71 4.23 -15.22
C TYR A 108 -15.52 2.98 -15.62
N LYS A 109 -14.94 1.79 -15.43
CA LYS A 109 -15.62 0.53 -15.77
C LYS A 109 -16.81 0.25 -14.88
N ASN A 110 -16.72 0.53 -13.59
CA ASN A 110 -17.84 0.40 -12.66
C ASN A 110 -19.00 1.33 -13.06
N LEU A 111 -18.73 2.61 -13.33
CA LEU A 111 -19.78 3.55 -13.71
C LEU A 111 -20.39 3.19 -15.09
N GLU A 112 -19.56 2.85 -16.06
CA GLU A 112 -20.02 2.41 -17.38
C GLU A 112 -20.95 1.18 -17.24
N PHE A 113 -20.60 0.21 -16.41
CA PHE A 113 -21.40 -0.98 -16.14
C PHE A 113 -22.72 -0.62 -15.45
N ILE A 114 -22.69 0.21 -14.42
CA ILE A 114 -23.88 0.64 -13.65
C ILE A 114 -24.88 1.34 -14.57
N LEU A 115 -24.40 2.29 -15.37
CA LEU A 115 -25.26 3.06 -16.28
C LEU A 115 -25.89 2.21 -17.38
N ARG A 116 -25.20 1.14 -17.83
CA ARG A 116 -25.75 0.22 -18.84
C ARG A 116 -26.79 -0.75 -18.28
N GLN A 117 -26.62 -1.19 -17.03
CA GLN A 117 -27.43 -2.30 -16.47
C GLN A 117 -28.63 -1.84 -15.67
N ASN A 118 -28.67 -0.60 -15.19
CA ASN A 118 -29.59 -0.22 -14.13
C ASN A 118 -30.64 0.82 -14.52
N ASN A 119 -30.72 1.29 -15.75
CA ASN A 119 -31.66 2.34 -16.19
C ASN A 119 -31.75 3.49 -15.15
N ILE A 120 -30.60 4.08 -14.83
CA ILE A 120 -30.47 5.15 -13.84
C ILE A 120 -31.12 6.42 -14.37
N LYS A 121 -32.00 7.06 -13.56
CA LYS A 121 -32.67 8.31 -13.87
C LYS A 121 -32.16 9.50 -13.07
N LYS A 122 -31.54 9.25 -11.89
CA LYS A 122 -30.95 10.30 -11.05
C LYS A 122 -29.57 9.83 -10.56
N ILE A 123 -28.63 10.75 -10.46
CA ILE A 123 -27.34 10.51 -9.81
C ILE A 123 -27.09 11.61 -8.80
N TYR A 124 -26.69 11.20 -7.61
CA TYR A 124 -26.33 12.09 -6.51
C TYR A 124 -24.84 12.05 -6.28
N PHE A 125 -24.18 13.20 -6.35
CA PHE A 125 -22.76 13.36 -6.07
C PHE A 125 -22.49 14.22 -4.85
N LEU A 126 -21.53 13.82 -4.05
CA LEU A 126 -20.93 14.68 -3.04
C LEU A 126 -19.88 15.56 -3.74
N ARG A 127 -20.17 16.86 -3.95
CA ARG A 127 -19.29 17.75 -4.69
C ARG A 127 -19.29 19.18 -4.15
N ASP A 128 -18.10 19.73 -3.99
CA ASP A 128 -17.88 21.15 -3.74
C ASP A 128 -17.03 21.74 -4.89
N LYS A 129 -17.49 22.84 -5.47
CA LYS A 129 -16.75 23.53 -6.55
C LYS A 129 -15.38 24.04 -6.11
N LYS A 130 -15.19 24.29 -4.80
CA LYS A 130 -13.93 24.74 -4.20
C LYS A 130 -12.99 23.59 -3.84
N TYR A 131 -13.43 22.34 -3.93
CA TYR A 131 -12.63 21.20 -3.59
C TYR A 131 -11.61 20.88 -4.69
N SER A 132 -10.35 20.83 -4.33
CA SER A 132 -9.29 20.32 -5.19
C SER A 132 -9.02 18.85 -4.86
N SER A 133 -9.14 17.98 -5.86
CA SER A 133 -8.72 16.57 -5.77
C SER A 133 -7.20 16.38 -5.81
N THR A 134 -6.45 17.48 -5.76
CA THR A 134 -5.00 17.49 -5.89
C THR A 134 -4.35 17.14 -4.57
N ALA A 135 -3.58 16.07 -4.56
CA ALA A 135 -2.71 15.69 -3.44
C ALA A 135 -1.53 16.65 -3.27
N ASN A 136 -0.90 16.67 -2.11
CA ASN A 136 0.33 17.44 -1.92
C ASN A 136 1.53 16.69 -2.53
N GLN A 137 1.64 15.40 -2.24
CA GLN A 137 2.77 14.54 -2.64
C GLN A 137 2.27 13.21 -3.20
N GLU A 138 3.19 12.42 -3.75
CA GLU A 138 2.89 11.15 -4.40
C GLU A 138 2.12 10.18 -3.51
N SER A 139 2.61 9.94 -2.29
CA SER A 139 2.03 8.97 -1.36
C SER A 139 0.61 9.30 -0.90
N ASP A 140 0.17 10.55 -1.06
CA ASP A 140 -1.19 10.95 -0.67
C ASP A 140 -2.28 10.25 -1.51
N ILE A 141 -1.94 9.64 -2.66
CA ILE A 141 -2.89 8.89 -3.49
C ILE A 141 -3.53 7.72 -2.73
N TYR A 142 -2.79 7.11 -1.80
CA TYR A 142 -3.31 6.02 -0.98
C TYR A 142 -4.46 6.48 -0.08
N TYR A 143 -4.36 7.68 0.47
CA TYR A 143 -5.41 8.28 1.29
C TYR A 143 -6.53 8.88 0.45
N SER A 144 -6.18 9.55 -0.64
CA SER A 144 -7.17 10.14 -1.56
C SER A 144 -8.10 9.09 -2.14
N SER A 145 -7.60 7.91 -2.48
CA SER A 145 -8.39 6.85 -3.10
C SER A 145 -9.45 6.22 -2.18
N ILE A 146 -9.37 6.44 -0.85
CA ILE A 146 -10.41 6.07 0.13
C ILE A 146 -11.30 7.24 0.54
N ASP A 147 -10.93 8.45 0.20
CA ASP A 147 -11.71 9.65 0.52
C ASP A 147 -12.96 9.75 -0.34
N ASP A 148 -14.11 9.92 0.30
CA ASP A 148 -15.41 10.00 -0.38
C ASP A 148 -15.49 11.20 -1.31
N LYS A 149 -14.88 12.32 -0.94
CA LYS A 149 -14.89 13.56 -1.73
C LYS A 149 -14.07 13.37 -3.00
N TRP A 150 -12.89 12.78 -2.86
CA TRP A 150 -12.02 12.48 -3.99
C TRP A 150 -12.67 11.51 -4.97
N ASN A 151 -13.24 10.41 -4.45
CA ASN A 151 -13.93 9.42 -5.27
C ASN A 151 -15.16 9.99 -5.95
N SER A 152 -15.98 10.76 -5.23
CA SER A 152 -17.17 11.37 -5.80
C SER A 152 -16.83 12.38 -6.91
N ASN A 153 -15.76 13.16 -6.73
CA ASN A 153 -15.28 14.06 -7.77
C ASN A 153 -14.76 13.30 -9.00
N LEU A 154 -14.00 12.24 -8.80
CA LEU A 154 -13.52 11.39 -9.91
C LEU A 154 -14.70 10.75 -10.66
N TYR A 155 -15.68 10.20 -9.97
CA TYR A 155 -16.90 9.66 -10.60
C TYR A 155 -17.70 10.71 -11.36
N PHE A 156 -17.76 11.94 -10.85
CA PHE A 156 -18.42 13.06 -11.53
C PHE A 156 -17.71 13.41 -12.85
N GLU A 157 -16.38 13.51 -12.85
CA GLU A 157 -15.61 13.76 -14.07
C GLU A 157 -15.75 12.60 -15.08
N ILE A 158 -15.79 11.34 -14.62
CA ILE A 158 -16.08 10.18 -15.46
C ILE A 158 -17.48 10.25 -16.05
N PHE A 159 -18.49 10.60 -15.22
CA PHE A 159 -19.86 10.73 -15.69
C PHE A 159 -19.99 11.76 -16.80
N ASN A 160 -19.45 12.97 -16.59
CA ASN A 160 -19.47 14.03 -17.60
C ASN A 160 -18.80 13.57 -18.91
N TYR A 161 -17.68 12.86 -18.81
CA TYR A 161 -16.99 12.34 -19.99
C TYR A 161 -17.82 11.28 -20.74
N LEU A 162 -18.54 10.41 -20.03
CA LEU A 162 -19.42 9.40 -20.60
C LEU A 162 -20.72 9.99 -21.15
N ALA A 163 -21.30 10.97 -20.46
CA ALA A 163 -22.64 11.52 -20.71
C ALA A 163 -22.72 12.40 -21.97
N ILE A 164 -21.63 13.00 -22.40
CA ILE A 164 -21.60 13.94 -23.54
C ILE A 164 -22.32 13.38 -24.80
N ASN A 165 -22.62 12.08 -24.89
CA ASN A 165 -23.25 11.47 -26.07
C ASN A 165 -24.44 10.51 -25.84
N LYS A 166 -24.85 10.18 -24.60
CA LYS A 166 -25.83 9.08 -24.43
C LYS A 166 -26.95 9.30 -23.40
N ASN A 167 -26.86 10.23 -22.47
CA ASN A 167 -27.80 10.27 -21.34
C ASN A 167 -28.33 11.69 -21.09
N LYS A 168 -29.10 12.26 -22.03
CA LYS A 168 -29.82 13.53 -21.82
C LYS A 168 -30.86 13.47 -20.69
N ASP A 169 -31.30 12.28 -20.30
CA ASP A 169 -32.42 12.08 -19.36
C ASP A 169 -31.99 11.79 -17.91
N ILE A 170 -30.71 11.82 -17.58
CA ILE A 170 -30.26 11.58 -16.20
C ILE A 170 -30.15 12.91 -15.46
N LYS A 171 -30.98 13.08 -14.42
CA LYS A 171 -30.92 14.24 -13.52
C LYS A 171 -29.71 14.13 -12.59
N VAL A 172 -28.81 15.09 -12.65
CA VAL A 172 -27.63 15.17 -11.79
C VAL A 172 -27.89 16.09 -10.61
N LEU A 173 -27.68 15.61 -9.41
CA LEU A 173 -27.85 16.35 -8.16
C LEU A 173 -26.53 16.35 -7.39
N THR A 174 -26.14 17.50 -6.88
CA THR A 174 -24.89 17.66 -6.12
C THR A 174 -25.17 18.21 -4.74
N GLN A 175 -24.47 17.70 -3.75
CA GLN A 175 -24.48 18.23 -2.40
C GLN A 175 -23.08 18.73 -2.05
N ASN A 176 -23.00 19.96 -1.52
CA ASN A 176 -21.73 20.52 -1.03
C ASN A 176 -21.23 19.76 0.21
N PHE A 177 -19.91 19.73 0.38
CA PHE A 177 -19.29 19.22 1.60
C PHE A 177 -19.60 20.15 2.77
N TYR A 178 -19.98 19.57 3.90
CA TYR A 178 -19.92 20.29 5.16
C TYR A 178 -18.47 20.22 5.67
N SER A 179 -17.86 21.37 5.87
CA SER A 179 -16.41 21.58 6.06
C SER A 179 -15.83 21.06 7.40
N ASN A 180 -16.51 20.25 8.19
CA ASN A 180 -16.13 19.96 9.56
C ASN A 180 -15.35 18.66 9.78
N SER A 181 -14.66 18.13 8.79
CA SER A 181 -13.69 17.06 9.06
C SER A 181 -12.46 17.17 8.17
N LYS A 182 -11.47 17.91 8.63
CA LYS A 182 -10.10 17.45 8.41
C LYS A 182 -10.00 16.13 9.20
N GLU A 183 -10.20 15.00 8.54
CA GLU A 183 -9.71 13.74 9.10
C GLU A 183 -8.19 13.87 9.09
N ASP A 184 -7.65 14.31 10.21
CA ASP A 184 -6.21 14.32 10.44
C ASP A 184 -5.78 12.85 10.62
N PHE A 185 -5.44 12.21 9.50
CA PHE A 185 -4.71 10.93 9.50
C PHE A 185 -3.28 11.08 10.05
N LEU A 186 -2.95 12.25 10.55
CA LEU A 186 -1.64 12.55 11.12
C LEU A 186 -1.54 12.00 12.54
N PHE A 187 -0.99 10.80 12.63
CA PHE A 187 -0.50 10.31 13.92
C PHE A 187 0.61 11.23 14.42
N LYS A 188 0.34 11.98 15.48
CA LYS A 188 1.40 12.65 16.23
C LYS A 188 2.31 11.56 16.83
N LYS A 189 3.47 11.33 16.23
CA LYS A 189 4.55 10.59 16.89
C LYS A 189 4.86 11.34 18.17
N LYS A 190 4.73 10.68 19.33
CA LYS A 190 5.23 11.24 20.58
C LYS A 190 6.74 11.38 20.45
N ASP A 191 7.23 12.58 20.65
CA ASP A 191 8.66 12.84 20.77
C ASP A 191 9.26 11.97 21.88
N ASN A 192 10.23 11.16 21.51
CA ASN A 192 10.92 10.28 22.45
C ASN A 192 12.29 10.92 22.76
N PHE A 193 12.51 11.33 24.01
CA PHE A 193 13.75 11.96 24.46
C PHE A 193 15.00 11.17 24.06
N LYS A 194 14.96 9.84 24.18
CA LYS A 194 16.05 8.96 23.73
C LYS A 194 16.33 9.07 22.23
N ALA A 195 15.29 9.23 21.41
CA ALA A 195 15.44 9.40 19.97
C ALA A 195 16.09 10.75 19.63
N ASN A 196 15.78 11.81 20.36
CA ASN A 196 16.36 13.13 20.15
C ASN A 196 17.85 13.19 20.55
N PHE A 197 18.24 12.51 21.64
CA PHE A 197 19.65 12.37 22.03
C PHE A 197 20.44 11.59 20.98
N TYR A 198 19.91 10.47 20.52
CA TYR A 198 20.53 9.67 19.47
C TYR A 198 20.70 10.45 18.15
N LYS A 199 19.72 11.26 17.78
CA LYS A 199 19.80 12.16 16.61
C LYS A 199 20.95 13.17 16.75
N LYS A 200 21.07 13.84 17.90
CA LYS A 200 22.16 14.79 18.16
C LYS A 200 23.53 14.12 18.10
N PHE A 201 23.65 12.92 18.67
CA PHE A 201 24.87 12.12 18.63
C PHE A 201 25.28 11.78 17.18
N LEU A 202 24.36 11.28 16.35
CA LEU A 202 24.64 10.98 14.94
C LEU A 202 24.98 12.22 14.12
N LYS A 203 24.40 13.38 14.47
CA LYS A 203 24.72 14.65 13.81
C LYS A 203 26.17 15.09 14.03
N PHE A 204 26.78 14.74 15.17
CA PHE A 204 28.20 14.98 15.40
C PHE A 204 29.10 14.28 14.37
N PHE A 205 28.75 13.09 13.92
CA PHE A 205 29.50 12.36 12.89
C PHE A 205 29.37 12.95 11.48
N SER A 206 28.54 13.98 11.29
CA SER A 206 28.38 14.60 9.96
C SER A 206 29.69 15.21 9.43
N ILE A 207 30.65 15.57 10.31
CA ILE A 207 31.97 16.11 9.97
C ILE A 207 32.82 15.08 9.18
N PHE A 208 32.60 13.78 9.45
CA PHE A 208 33.34 12.68 8.82
C PHE A 208 32.66 12.13 7.56
N GLN A 209 31.64 12.80 7.05
CA GLN A 209 30.90 12.36 5.88
C GLN A 209 31.63 12.73 4.60
N SER A 210 31.72 11.78 3.66
CA SER A 210 32.30 11.95 2.36
C SER A 210 31.25 12.15 1.28
N GLU A 211 31.59 12.91 0.23
CA GLU A 211 30.74 13.03 -0.96
C GLU A 211 30.64 11.76 -1.79
N ASN A 212 31.48 10.76 -1.48
CA ASN A 212 31.50 9.44 -2.14
C ASN A 212 30.83 8.34 -1.28
N ASP A 213 30.30 8.68 -0.10
CA ASP A 213 29.63 7.67 0.73
C ASP A 213 28.42 7.07 0.03
N GLY A 214 28.19 5.76 0.21
CA GLY A 214 26.96 5.12 -0.24
C GLY A 214 25.74 5.66 0.53
N ILE A 215 24.64 5.86 -0.16
CA ILE A 215 23.37 6.26 0.49
C ILE A 215 22.66 5.00 0.95
N ILE A 216 22.41 4.92 2.25
CA ILE A 216 21.69 3.85 2.93
C ILE A 216 20.54 4.51 3.71
N LEU A 217 19.30 4.20 3.33
CA LEU A 217 18.13 4.91 3.85
C LEU A 217 16.93 3.99 3.93
N THR A 218 16.37 3.82 5.14
CA THR A 218 15.17 3.02 5.39
C THR A 218 15.25 1.61 4.78
N THR A 219 16.26 0.85 5.19
CA THR A 219 16.55 -0.49 4.63
C THR A 219 15.69 -1.62 5.20
N TYR A 220 14.90 -1.36 6.23
CA TYR A 220 14.21 -2.32 7.09
C TYR A 220 15.11 -3.17 7.99
N LEU A 221 16.43 -2.98 7.95
CA LEU A 221 17.29 -3.39 9.06
C LEU A 221 16.86 -2.63 10.33
N SER A 222 17.11 -3.21 11.50
CA SER A 222 16.90 -2.42 12.73
C SER A 222 17.87 -1.22 12.74
N PRO A 223 17.54 -0.10 13.41
CA PRO A 223 18.37 1.11 13.40
C PRO A 223 19.84 0.87 13.73
N ILE A 224 20.13 -0.03 14.67
CA ILE A 224 21.50 -0.39 15.04
C ILE A 224 22.21 -1.11 13.88
N TYR A 225 21.57 -2.09 13.27
CA TYR A 225 22.17 -2.84 12.16
C TYR A 225 22.28 -2.03 10.87
N GLU A 226 21.43 -1.04 10.66
CA GLU A 226 21.59 -0.08 9.57
C GLU A 226 22.86 0.74 9.76
N LYS A 227 23.16 1.19 11.00
CA LYS A 227 24.42 1.91 11.29
C LYS A 227 25.66 1.04 11.23
N ILE A 228 25.57 -0.21 11.70
CA ILE A 228 26.65 -1.19 11.50
C ILE A 228 26.90 -1.42 10.01
N PHE A 229 25.84 -1.48 9.21
CA PHE A 229 25.96 -1.64 7.76
C PHE A 229 26.65 -0.43 7.11
N GLU A 230 26.36 0.81 7.53
CA GLU A 230 27.10 2.01 7.08
C GLU A 230 28.58 1.91 7.44
N ILE A 231 28.93 1.52 8.67
CA ILE A 231 30.32 1.36 9.13
C ILE A 231 31.08 0.31 8.29
N LEU A 232 30.44 -0.75 7.85
CA LEU A 232 31.07 -1.76 6.97
C LEU A 232 31.60 -1.17 5.65
N PHE A 233 31.09 -0.02 5.20
CA PHE A 233 31.60 0.71 4.04
C PHE A 233 32.69 1.72 4.40
N PHE A 234 33.17 1.73 5.65
CA PHE A 234 34.13 2.73 6.17
C PHE A 234 33.57 4.15 6.08
N GLN A 235 32.26 4.31 6.25
CA GLN A 235 31.62 5.62 6.27
C GLN A 235 31.02 5.92 7.65
N ALA A 236 30.99 7.20 7.99
CA ALA A 236 30.38 7.64 9.24
C ALA A 236 28.87 7.40 9.22
N PRO A 237 28.28 6.89 10.33
CA PRO A 237 26.84 6.71 10.42
C PRO A 237 26.09 8.02 10.19
N ARG A 238 25.13 8.00 9.28
CA ARG A 238 24.33 9.19 8.93
C ARG A 238 22.97 9.18 9.65
N HIS A 239 22.54 10.37 10.03
CA HIS A 239 21.14 10.62 10.35
C HIS A 239 20.56 11.53 9.27
N TRP A 240 19.53 11.05 8.60
CA TRP A 240 18.82 11.81 7.60
C TRP A 240 17.68 12.59 8.28
N ASP A 241 17.77 13.91 8.22
CA ASP A 241 16.74 14.83 8.74
C ASP A 241 16.37 15.78 7.61
N PHE A 242 15.12 15.69 7.15
CA PHE A 242 14.64 16.47 6.03
C PHE A 242 13.73 17.57 6.50
N GLU A 243 13.92 18.76 5.97
CA GLU A 243 13.04 19.89 6.22
C GLU A 243 11.62 19.57 5.76
N LYS A 244 10.64 20.09 6.51
CA LYS A 244 9.24 19.93 6.17
C LYS A 244 8.91 20.72 4.90
N ILE A 245 8.38 20.05 3.88
CA ILE A 245 7.96 20.68 2.65
C ILE A 245 6.69 21.51 2.90
N VAL A 246 6.73 22.78 2.54
CA VAL A 246 5.56 23.65 2.49
C VAL A 246 5.07 23.69 1.05
N PHE A 247 3.94 23.07 0.79
CA PHE A 247 3.36 22.99 -0.55
C PHE A 247 2.64 24.29 -0.93
N LYS A 248 2.93 24.79 -2.14
CA LYS A 248 2.23 25.93 -2.73
C LYS A 248 0.76 25.62 -2.98
N LYS A 249 -0.06 26.67 -3.09
CA LYS A 249 -1.49 26.56 -3.42
C LYS A 249 -1.67 26.04 -4.86
N PHE A 250 -2.82 25.42 -5.11
CA PHE A 250 -3.24 24.97 -6.44
C PHE A 250 -3.30 26.16 -7.41
N ASP A 251 -2.73 25.99 -8.61
CA ASP A 251 -2.70 26.99 -9.67
C ASP A 251 -3.26 26.41 -10.98
N SER A 252 -4.49 26.79 -11.31
CA SER A 252 -5.19 26.31 -12.50
C SER A 252 -4.53 26.78 -13.81
N LEU A 253 -3.95 27.98 -13.83
CA LEU A 253 -3.28 28.52 -15.02
C LEU A 253 -1.96 27.80 -15.30
N LEU A 254 -1.23 27.47 -14.24
CA LEU A 254 -0.01 26.66 -14.37
C LEU A 254 -0.33 25.26 -14.88
N ARG A 255 -1.38 24.63 -14.35
CA ARG A 255 -1.83 23.28 -14.72
C ARG A 255 -2.40 23.18 -16.13
N SER A 256 -3.08 24.23 -16.63
CA SER A 256 -3.59 24.26 -18.00
C SER A 256 -2.49 24.17 -19.08
N LYS A 257 -1.23 24.47 -18.71
CA LYS A 257 -0.06 24.28 -19.59
C LYS A 257 0.32 22.81 -19.81
N ILE A 258 -0.25 21.90 -18.99
CA ILE A 258 -0.04 20.44 -19.14
C ILE A 258 -1.16 19.89 -19.99
N ASP A 259 -0.98 19.89 -21.29
CA ASP A 259 -1.90 19.25 -22.22
C ASP A 259 -1.23 18.03 -22.88
N ILE A 260 -1.80 16.86 -22.59
CA ILE A 260 -1.40 15.58 -23.19
C ILE A 260 -2.56 14.91 -23.92
N SER A 261 -3.61 15.68 -24.21
CA SER A 261 -4.80 15.20 -24.91
C SER A 261 -4.43 14.65 -26.31
N ARG A 262 -5.02 13.52 -26.68
CA ARG A 262 -4.79 12.90 -27.99
C ARG A 262 -6.12 12.47 -28.61
N GLY A 263 -6.37 12.95 -29.83
CA GLY A 263 -7.46 12.48 -30.67
C GLY A 263 -8.86 12.63 -30.09
N LYS A 264 -9.88 12.28 -30.89
CA LYS A 264 -11.32 12.43 -30.55
C LYS A 264 -11.95 11.14 -29.98
N LYS A 265 -11.22 10.00 -29.95
CA LYS A 265 -11.78 8.72 -29.53
C LYS A 265 -12.13 8.72 -28.04
N LYS A 266 -13.38 8.40 -27.71
CA LYS A 266 -13.84 8.29 -26.33
C LYS A 266 -13.45 6.93 -25.75
N ASN A 267 -12.41 6.90 -24.95
CA ASN A 267 -11.94 5.75 -24.19
C ASN A 267 -11.33 6.17 -22.86
N ILE A 268 -11.02 5.22 -22.02
CA ILE A 268 -10.47 5.45 -20.68
C ILE A 268 -9.11 6.17 -20.72
N GLU A 269 -8.23 5.85 -21.67
CA GLU A 269 -6.93 6.52 -21.79
C GLU A 269 -7.11 8.02 -22.09
N ASN A 270 -8.00 8.38 -23.02
CA ASN A 270 -8.27 9.77 -23.33
C ASN A 270 -9.00 10.50 -22.20
N PHE A 271 -9.84 9.81 -21.41
CA PHE A 271 -10.37 10.35 -20.18
C PHE A 271 -9.26 10.76 -19.22
N ILE A 272 -8.31 9.84 -18.96
CA ILE A 272 -7.18 10.10 -18.05
C ILE A 272 -6.34 11.26 -18.59
N ARG A 273 -5.98 11.25 -19.88
CA ARG A 273 -5.20 12.30 -20.52
C ARG A 273 -5.81 13.70 -20.37
N LYS A 274 -7.13 13.79 -20.52
CA LYS A 274 -7.86 15.05 -20.42
C LYS A 274 -7.95 15.59 -18.99
N ASN A 275 -7.86 14.73 -17.98
CA ASN A 275 -8.14 15.11 -16.60
C ASN A 275 -6.93 15.05 -15.67
N VAL A 276 -5.86 14.35 -16.05
CA VAL A 276 -4.73 14.05 -15.16
C VAL A 276 -4.10 15.30 -14.55
N GLN A 277 -4.02 16.42 -15.28
CA GLN A 277 -3.44 17.67 -14.79
C GLN A 277 -4.16 18.20 -13.54
N ASN A 278 -5.44 17.91 -13.37
CA ASN A 278 -6.23 18.34 -12.19
C ASN A 278 -5.97 17.48 -10.95
N PHE A 279 -5.37 16.30 -11.12
CA PHE A 279 -5.11 15.33 -10.06
C PHE A 279 -3.62 15.22 -9.70
N LEU A 280 -2.69 15.59 -10.60
CA LEU A 280 -1.24 15.52 -10.34
C LEU A 280 -0.88 16.19 -9.00
N PRO A 281 0.00 15.59 -8.19
CA PRO A 281 0.44 16.16 -6.92
C PRO A 281 1.04 17.55 -7.07
N LYS A 282 0.88 18.40 -6.05
CA LYS A 282 1.48 19.74 -6.01
C LYS A 282 3.00 19.71 -6.02
N SER A 283 3.59 18.62 -5.51
CA SER A 283 5.03 18.39 -5.60
C SER A 283 5.56 18.40 -7.03
N LEU A 284 4.73 17.99 -7.99
CA LEU A 284 5.10 17.90 -9.40
C LEU A 284 4.88 19.21 -10.19
N ILE A 285 4.07 20.10 -9.70
CA ILE A 285 3.65 21.29 -10.45
C ILE A 285 4.00 22.55 -9.67
N GLU A 286 3.22 22.92 -8.70
CA GLU A 286 3.36 24.20 -8.01
C GLU A 286 4.60 24.28 -7.11
N SER A 287 5.00 23.15 -6.53
CA SER A 287 6.11 23.07 -5.57
C SER A 287 7.39 22.45 -6.16
N PHE A 288 7.40 22.11 -7.44
CA PHE A 288 8.50 21.38 -8.06
C PHE A 288 9.87 22.07 -7.84
N SER A 289 9.97 23.35 -8.19
CA SER A 289 11.24 24.10 -8.08
C SER A 289 11.74 24.18 -6.64
N ASN A 290 10.81 24.39 -5.69
CA ASN A 290 11.14 24.43 -4.27
C ASN A 290 11.69 23.08 -3.77
N ILE A 291 11.04 21.98 -4.13
CA ILE A 291 11.48 20.64 -3.70
C ILE A 291 12.81 20.27 -4.37
N LEU A 292 13.02 20.64 -5.64
CA LEU A 292 14.27 20.43 -6.34
C LEU A 292 15.44 21.19 -5.66
N GLU A 293 15.21 22.42 -5.22
CA GLU A 293 16.17 23.19 -4.44
C GLU A 293 16.45 22.56 -3.08
N MET A 294 15.41 22.18 -2.33
CA MET A 294 15.54 21.47 -1.06
C MET A 294 16.35 20.18 -1.22
N SER A 295 16.13 19.45 -2.30
CA SER A 295 16.84 18.20 -2.59
C SER A 295 18.35 18.40 -2.81
N LYS A 296 18.76 19.54 -3.40
CA LYS A 296 20.17 19.91 -3.57
C LYS A 296 20.85 20.29 -2.25
N LYS A 297 20.08 20.85 -1.30
CA LYS A 297 20.55 21.33 0.01
C LYS A 297 20.45 20.26 1.12
N ALA A 298 19.87 19.09 0.84
CA ALA A 298 19.57 18.06 1.83
C ALA A 298 20.79 17.29 2.38
N GLY A 299 22.01 17.67 2.01
CA GLY A 299 23.24 17.04 2.51
C GLY A 299 23.52 15.63 1.96
N PHE A 300 22.88 15.26 0.87
CA PHE A 300 23.21 13.99 0.19
C PHE A 300 24.60 14.05 -0.46
N PRO A 301 25.34 12.92 -0.50
CA PRO A 301 26.61 12.80 -1.21
C PRO A 301 26.49 13.19 -2.68
N LYS A 302 27.45 13.92 -3.22
CA LYS A 302 27.44 14.35 -4.64
C LYS A 302 27.80 13.22 -5.61
N ASN A 303 28.58 12.24 -5.15
CA ASN A 303 29.06 11.10 -5.94
C ASN A 303 28.95 9.78 -5.19
N PRO A 304 27.73 9.38 -4.73
CA PRO A 304 27.60 8.18 -3.92
C PRO A 304 28.02 6.94 -4.71
N LYS A 305 28.69 5.99 -4.03
CA LYS A 305 29.04 4.68 -4.61
C LYS A 305 27.83 3.90 -5.06
N PHE A 306 26.71 4.04 -4.35
CA PHE A 306 25.42 3.43 -4.63
C PHE A 306 24.33 4.17 -3.85
N ILE A 307 23.07 3.91 -4.21
CA ILE A 307 21.87 4.33 -3.47
C ILE A 307 21.10 3.07 -3.11
N PHE A 308 20.87 2.81 -1.81
CA PHE A 308 20.09 1.70 -1.33
C PHE A 308 18.99 2.16 -0.38
N THR A 309 17.75 1.82 -0.74
CA THR A 309 16.57 2.02 0.12
C THR A 309 15.57 0.89 -0.07
N SER A 310 14.73 0.64 0.93
CA SER A 310 13.59 -0.28 0.78
C SER A 310 12.25 0.45 0.73
N ASN A 311 12.17 1.74 1.12
CA ASN A 311 10.87 2.43 1.19
C ASN A 311 10.87 3.93 0.87
N ASP A 312 11.99 4.64 0.93
CA ASP A 312 12.00 6.11 0.74
C ASP A 312 11.59 6.54 -0.68
N PHE A 313 11.60 5.64 -1.62
CA PHE A 313 11.08 5.87 -2.97
C PHE A 313 9.54 6.08 -3.01
N GLU A 314 8.82 5.75 -1.95
CA GLU A 314 7.35 5.95 -1.90
C GLU A 314 6.95 7.29 -1.29
N GLY A 315 7.57 7.71 -0.20
CA GLY A 315 7.06 8.82 0.61
C GLY A 315 8.01 10.01 0.80
N ASN A 316 9.27 9.89 0.37
CA ASN A 316 10.27 10.93 0.58
C ASN A 316 10.53 11.74 -0.69
N GLU A 317 9.78 12.84 -0.85
CA GLU A 317 9.89 13.70 -2.04
C GLU A 317 11.32 14.24 -2.24
N ILE A 318 11.98 14.69 -1.16
CA ILE A 318 13.34 15.25 -1.24
C ILE A 318 14.33 14.20 -1.77
N PHE A 319 14.26 12.99 -1.23
CA PHE A 319 15.09 11.87 -1.69
C PHE A 319 14.81 11.49 -3.16
N LYS A 320 13.56 11.44 -3.57
CA LYS A 320 13.18 11.11 -4.95
C LYS A 320 13.69 12.14 -5.94
N PHE A 321 13.53 13.42 -5.65
CA PHE A 321 14.02 14.51 -6.50
C PHE A 321 15.54 14.53 -6.59
N TYR A 322 16.24 14.31 -5.47
CA TYR A 322 17.69 14.15 -5.47
C TYR A 322 18.12 12.97 -6.34
N THR A 323 17.54 11.78 -6.11
CA THR A 323 17.89 10.55 -6.84
C THR A 323 17.62 10.71 -8.33
N ALA A 324 16.47 11.24 -8.73
CA ALA A 324 16.12 11.48 -10.12
C ALA A 324 17.12 12.43 -10.82
N ASN A 325 17.47 13.54 -10.17
CA ASN A 325 18.43 14.51 -10.70
C ASN A 325 19.86 13.94 -10.78
N LEU A 326 20.26 13.15 -9.80
CA LEU A 326 21.58 12.52 -9.76
C LEU A 326 21.74 11.47 -10.87
N LEU A 327 20.77 10.54 -10.98
CA LEU A 327 20.84 9.43 -11.93
C LEU A 327 20.69 9.87 -13.40
N MET A 328 20.19 11.07 -13.64
CA MET A 328 20.22 11.66 -14.97
C MET A 328 21.63 12.02 -15.42
N LYS A 329 22.50 12.42 -14.47
CA LYS A 329 23.84 12.91 -14.74
C LYS A 329 24.92 11.86 -14.55
N LYS A 330 24.67 10.83 -13.74
CA LYS A 330 25.68 9.86 -13.28
C LYS A 330 25.15 8.44 -13.32
N LYS A 331 26.01 7.50 -13.69
CA LYS A 331 25.72 6.06 -13.66
C LYS A 331 25.99 5.49 -12.27
N ILE A 332 25.09 5.73 -11.32
CA ILE A 332 25.19 5.23 -9.95
C ILE A 332 24.16 4.11 -9.76
N PRO A 333 24.55 2.95 -9.16
CA PRO A 333 23.62 1.87 -8.90
C PRO A 333 22.48 2.32 -7.96
N TYR A 334 21.24 2.26 -8.43
CA TYR A 334 20.05 2.47 -7.62
C TYR A 334 19.43 1.14 -7.23
N ILE A 335 19.47 0.83 -5.96
CA ILE A 335 19.14 -0.47 -5.40
C ILE A 335 17.90 -0.33 -4.52
N ILE A 336 16.92 -1.20 -4.74
CA ILE A 336 15.71 -1.24 -3.91
C ILE A 336 15.66 -2.58 -3.18
N GLY A 337 15.30 -2.55 -1.90
CA GLY A 337 15.07 -3.73 -1.08
C GLY A 337 13.59 -4.09 -0.97
N GLN A 338 13.28 -5.37 -0.96
CA GLN A 338 11.94 -5.86 -0.63
C GLN A 338 11.57 -5.41 0.79
N HIS A 339 10.35 -4.91 0.98
CA HIS A 339 9.86 -4.49 2.29
C HIS A 339 8.49 -5.10 2.68
N GLY A 340 7.94 -5.96 1.81
CA GLY A 340 6.65 -6.58 2.04
C GLY A 340 6.50 -7.97 1.46
N ASN A 341 5.40 -8.64 1.78
CA ASN A 341 5.13 -9.99 1.28
C ASN A 341 4.55 -10.00 -0.14
N THR A 342 3.72 -9.03 -0.47
CA THR A 342 2.93 -9.00 -1.71
C THR A 342 3.74 -8.78 -3.00
N TYR A 343 5.03 -8.54 -2.94
CA TYR A 343 5.87 -8.19 -4.09
C TYR A 343 5.79 -9.15 -5.27
N PHE A 344 5.67 -10.45 -4.99
CA PHE A 344 5.63 -11.47 -6.04
C PHE A 344 4.34 -12.28 -6.03
N THR A 345 3.41 -11.96 -5.14
CA THR A 345 2.23 -12.78 -4.89
C THR A 345 0.95 -12.14 -5.39
N ASP A 346 0.78 -10.85 -5.23
CA ASP A 346 -0.40 -10.13 -5.69
C ASP A 346 -0.37 -9.95 -7.21
N LEU A 347 -1.42 -10.40 -7.89
CA LEU A 347 -1.57 -10.32 -9.35
C LEU A 347 -1.40 -8.91 -9.93
N ARG A 348 -1.72 -7.87 -9.14
CA ARG A 348 -1.63 -6.46 -9.57
C ARG A 348 -0.19 -6.00 -9.67
N VAL A 349 0.66 -6.53 -8.80
CA VAL A 349 1.98 -5.95 -8.52
C VAL A 349 3.15 -6.91 -8.72
N ASP A 350 2.89 -8.17 -9.03
CA ASP A 350 3.96 -9.16 -9.27
C ASP A 350 4.88 -8.78 -10.44
N LYS A 351 4.38 -7.97 -11.39
CA LYS A 351 5.09 -7.53 -12.60
C LYS A 351 5.14 -6.01 -12.78
N TYR A 352 4.17 -5.28 -12.23
CA TYR A 352 3.90 -3.89 -12.58
C TYR A 352 4.16 -2.94 -11.42
N ARG A 353 5.41 -2.92 -10.94
CA ARG A 353 5.87 -1.96 -9.92
C ARG A 353 6.88 -0.99 -10.52
N SER A 354 6.75 0.29 -10.16
CA SER A 354 7.67 1.33 -10.65
C SER A 354 9.09 1.06 -10.18
N GLU A 355 9.26 0.61 -8.93
CA GLU A 355 10.57 0.27 -8.36
C GLU A 355 11.25 -0.90 -9.08
N PHE A 356 10.50 -1.79 -9.73
CA PHE A 356 11.08 -2.79 -10.62
C PHE A 356 11.62 -2.18 -11.92
N ASN A 357 11.00 -1.11 -12.42
CA ASN A 357 11.44 -0.46 -13.66
C ASN A 357 12.66 0.42 -13.42
N PHE A 358 12.57 1.33 -12.45
CA PHE A 358 13.60 2.35 -12.26
C PHE A 358 14.81 1.90 -11.44
N SER A 359 14.75 0.81 -10.65
CA SER A 359 15.94 0.30 -9.97
C SER A 359 16.88 -0.45 -10.91
N ASP A 360 18.18 -0.40 -10.63
CA ASP A 360 19.19 -1.21 -11.32
C ASP A 360 19.25 -2.63 -10.71
N LYS A 361 19.09 -2.74 -9.39
CA LYS A 361 19.00 -4.00 -8.65
C LYS A 361 17.83 -3.99 -7.70
N PHE A 362 17.23 -5.15 -7.48
CA PHE A 362 16.17 -5.37 -6.50
C PHE A 362 16.56 -6.53 -5.57
N PHE A 363 16.76 -6.21 -4.28
CA PHE A 363 17.12 -7.20 -3.27
C PHE A 363 15.88 -7.81 -2.64
N THR A 364 15.78 -9.12 -2.68
CA THR A 364 14.63 -9.88 -2.17
C THR A 364 14.99 -10.65 -0.90
N TYR A 365 14.00 -11.15 -0.20
CA TYR A 365 14.18 -11.95 1.00
C TYR A 365 14.65 -13.39 0.74
N GLY A 366 14.97 -13.75 -0.50
CA GLY A 366 15.49 -15.07 -0.88
C GLY A 366 15.20 -15.43 -2.34
N TYR A 367 14.10 -14.91 -2.90
CA TYR A 367 13.73 -15.21 -4.28
C TYR A 367 14.66 -14.51 -5.27
N SER A 368 15.30 -15.30 -6.14
CA SER A 368 16.12 -14.78 -7.25
C SER A 368 15.49 -15.18 -8.58
N LYS A 369 15.24 -14.19 -9.46
CA LYS A 369 14.62 -14.41 -10.77
C LYS A 369 15.57 -14.12 -11.94
N SER A 370 16.50 -13.20 -11.73
CA SER A 370 17.44 -12.73 -12.75
C SER A 370 18.60 -12.01 -12.08
N THR A 371 19.58 -11.53 -12.87
CA THR A 371 20.67 -10.71 -12.37
C THR A 371 20.22 -9.45 -11.63
N LYS A 372 19.06 -8.91 -12.01
CA LYS A 372 18.45 -7.75 -11.35
C LYS A 372 17.85 -8.10 -9.98
N PHE A 373 17.18 -9.28 -9.85
CA PHE A 373 16.51 -9.71 -8.61
C PHE A 373 17.43 -10.66 -7.84
N LYS A 374 18.11 -10.12 -6.84
CA LYS A 374 19.07 -10.87 -6.00
C LYS A 374 18.41 -11.35 -4.72
N GLY A 375 18.34 -12.65 -4.52
CA GLY A 375 17.89 -13.26 -3.26
C GLY A 375 18.97 -13.08 -2.19
N LEU A 376 18.63 -12.36 -1.13
CA LEU A 376 19.53 -12.13 0.02
C LEU A 376 18.91 -12.70 1.30
N PHE A 377 18.33 -11.85 2.14
CA PHE A 377 17.72 -12.26 3.41
C PHE A 377 16.60 -11.27 3.81
N ASN A 378 15.79 -11.68 4.76
CA ASN A 378 14.74 -10.81 5.31
C ASN A 378 15.35 -9.77 6.25
N PHE A 379 15.46 -8.53 5.76
CA PHE A 379 16.08 -7.41 6.48
C PHE A 379 15.42 -7.14 7.82
N SER A 380 14.09 -7.23 7.91
CA SER A 380 13.35 -6.95 9.13
C SER A 380 13.55 -7.99 10.24
N SER A 381 14.01 -9.18 9.88
CA SER A 381 14.31 -10.25 10.85
C SER A 381 15.76 -10.28 11.30
N TYR A 382 16.66 -9.54 10.62
CA TYR A 382 18.09 -9.60 10.90
C TYR A 382 18.43 -9.16 12.33
N GLY A 383 19.28 -9.96 12.99
CA GLY A 383 19.71 -9.70 14.37
C GLY A 383 18.64 -9.92 15.45
N ARG A 384 17.45 -10.35 15.07
CA ARG A 384 16.40 -10.70 16.03
C ARG A 384 16.51 -12.15 16.47
N LYS A 385 16.20 -12.39 17.76
CA LYS A 385 16.24 -13.74 18.35
C LYS A 385 15.13 -14.61 17.76
N LYS A 386 15.47 -15.88 17.45
CA LYS A 386 14.49 -16.91 17.10
C LYS A 386 13.53 -17.18 18.25
N TYR A 387 12.37 -17.71 17.91
CA TYR A 387 11.42 -18.20 18.88
C TYR A 387 12.06 -19.26 19.78
N LYS A 388 11.81 -19.10 21.06
CA LYS A 388 12.02 -20.14 22.08
C LYS A 388 10.67 -20.40 22.72
N SER A 389 10.37 -21.68 23.01
CA SER A 389 9.14 -22.07 23.70
C SER A 389 8.80 -21.11 24.84
N GLN A 390 7.59 -20.63 24.88
CA GLN A 390 7.15 -19.62 25.86
C GLN A 390 5.91 -20.12 26.61
N LYS A 391 5.92 -19.98 27.94
CA LYS A 391 4.75 -20.24 28.79
C LYS A 391 3.60 -19.23 28.58
N LYS A 392 3.64 -18.39 27.55
CA LYS A 392 2.62 -17.37 27.27
C LYS A 392 1.35 -18.01 26.73
N LYS A 393 0.18 -17.40 26.97
CA LYS A 393 -1.12 -18.04 26.73
C LYS A 393 -1.94 -17.35 25.64
N LYS A 394 -1.48 -16.24 25.02
CA LYS A 394 -2.30 -15.43 24.13
C LYS A 394 -2.20 -15.88 22.67
N LEU A 395 -3.35 -15.95 22.01
CA LEU A 395 -3.49 -15.90 20.56
C LEU A 395 -3.54 -14.45 20.12
N LEU A 396 -2.68 -14.03 19.22
CA LEU A 396 -2.71 -12.71 18.60
C LEU A 396 -3.27 -12.81 17.19
N ILE A 397 -4.45 -12.27 16.96
CA ILE A 397 -5.08 -12.20 15.63
C ILE A 397 -4.73 -10.85 15.02
N ILE A 398 -4.12 -10.85 13.85
CA ILE A 398 -3.77 -9.66 13.07
C ILE A 398 -4.77 -9.56 11.92
N VAL A 399 -5.62 -8.53 11.98
CA VAL A 399 -6.68 -8.31 11.02
C VAL A 399 -6.21 -7.39 9.91
N SER A 400 -6.68 -7.65 8.69
CA SER A 400 -6.37 -6.85 7.50
C SER A 400 -6.57 -5.35 7.73
N PRO A 401 -5.61 -4.50 7.35
CA PRO A 401 -5.78 -3.06 7.36
C PRO A 401 -6.90 -2.63 6.41
N LEU A 402 -7.61 -1.55 6.77
CA LEU A 402 -8.70 -1.03 5.95
C LEU A 402 -8.21 -0.34 4.68
N GLU A 403 -6.97 0.09 4.64
CA GLU A 403 -6.36 0.69 3.45
C GLU A 403 -6.41 -0.24 2.23
N PHE A 404 -6.41 -1.56 2.44
CA PHE A 404 -6.58 -2.51 1.33
C PHE A 404 -7.91 -2.38 0.59
N ARG A 405 -8.93 -1.78 1.21
CA ARG A 405 -10.20 -1.48 0.52
C ARG A 405 -10.09 -0.36 -0.51
N ALA A 406 -9.15 0.52 -0.29
CA ALA A 406 -8.93 1.66 -1.13
C ALA A 406 -8.24 1.32 -2.43
N PHE A 407 -7.52 0.22 -2.44
CA PHE A 407 -6.81 -0.18 -3.64
C PHE A 407 -7.79 -0.52 -4.76
N PRO A 408 -7.57 0.03 -5.95
CA PRO A 408 -8.33 -0.33 -7.12
C PRO A 408 -8.36 -1.85 -7.30
N PHE A 409 -9.51 -2.37 -7.72
CA PHE A 409 -9.78 -3.80 -7.88
C PHE A 409 -9.79 -4.63 -6.58
N SER A 410 -9.76 -4.00 -5.40
CA SER A 410 -9.98 -4.70 -4.14
C SER A 410 -11.46 -5.05 -3.97
N ASN A 411 -11.71 -6.26 -3.50
CA ASN A 411 -13.07 -6.71 -3.23
C ASN A 411 -13.45 -6.40 -1.78
N THR A 412 -14.30 -5.39 -1.58
CA THR A 412 -14.79 -5.01 -0.24
C THR A 412 -15.53 -6.14 0.49
N THR A 413 -16.24 -6.97 -0.26
CA THR A 413 -16.96 -8.14 0.28
C THR A 413 -15.97 -9.16 0.89
N GLN A 414 -14.81 -9.37 0.28
CA GLN A 414 -13.78 -10.27 0.83
C GLN A 414 -13.19 -9.76 2.14
N ILE A 415 -13.03 -8.45 2.30
CA ILE A 415 -12.54 -7.87 3.56
C ILE A 415 -13.57 -8.05 4.67
N GLU A 416 -14.85 -7.83 4.39
CA GLU A 416 -15.94 -8.04 5.35
C GLU A 416 -16.08 -9.53 5.69
N LEU A 417 -15.94 -10.42 4.72
CA LEU A 417 -15.89 -11.87 4.95
C LEU A 417 -14.73 -12.24 5.88
N GLY A 418 -13.56 -11.63 5.69
CA GLY A 418 -12.41 -11.81 6.59
C GLY A 418 -12.72 -11.42 8.04
N PHE A 419 -13.53 -10.38 8.28
CA PHE A 419 -13.96 -10.02 9.64
C PHE A 419 -14.97 -11.01 10.20
N THR A 420 -15.97 -11.41 9.41
CA THR A 420 -16.96 -12.41 9.85
C THR A 420 -16.30 -13.74 10.17
N ASN A 421 -15.36 -14.19 9.36
CA ASN A 421 -14.60 -15.40 9.61
C ASN A 421 -13.81 -15.34 10.93
N VAL A 422 -13.17 -14.22 11.25
CA VAL A 422 -12.48 -14.05 12.54
C VAL A 422 -13.46 -14.18 13.71
N LEU A 423 -14.67 -13.60 13.59
CA LEU A 423 -15.68 -13.69 14.64
C LEU A 423 -16.27 -15.10 14.77
N ASP A 424 -16.52 -15.76 13.65
CA ASP A 424 -17.02 -17.14 13.62
C ASP A 424 -16.01 -18.10 14.25
N ILE A 425 -14.73 -17.94 13.91
CA ILE A 425 -13.63 -18.72 14.53
C ILE A 425 -13.64 -18.53 16.05
N LEU A 426 -13.70 -17.28 16.53
CA LEU A 426 -13.69 -16.99 17.96
C LEU A 426 -14.93 -17.51 18.70
N GLN A 427 -16.05 -17.70 18.00
CA GLN A 427 -17.27 -18.31 18.57
C GLN A 427 -17.18 -19.83 18.61
N SER A 428 -16.49 -20.42 17.63
CA SER A 428 -16.45 -21.88 17.42
C SER A 428 -15.32 -22.57 18.16
N VAL A 429 -14.15 -21.92 18.29
CA VAL A 429 -13.02 -22.49 19.03
C VAL A 429 -13.31 -22.63 20.52
N ASN A 430 -12.57 -23.54 21.19
CA ASN A 430 -12.66 -23.74 22.62
C ASN A 430 -12.61 -22.42 23.41
N LYS A 431 -13.44 -22.31 24.45
CA LYS A 431 -13.53 -21.11 25.33
C LYS A 431 -12.17 -20.71 25.92
N LYS A 432 -11.23 -21.65 26.14
CA LYS A 432 -9.86 -21.33 26.58
C LYS A 432 -9.10 -20.51 25.55
N ILE A 433 -9.32 -20.74 24.24
CA ILE A 433 -8.70 -20.00 23.16
C ILE A 433 -9.32 -18.60 23.06
N SER A 434 -10.63 -18.52 22.92
CA SER A 434 -11.32 -17.25 22.72
C SER A 434 -11.12 -16.27 23.88
N LYS A 435 -11.08 -16.73 25.14
CA LYS A 435 -10.77 -15.90 26.33
C LYS A 435 -9.34 -15.39 26.35
N ASN A 436 -8.40 -16.11 25.74
CA ASN A 436 -6.99 -15.74 25.68
C ASN A 436 -6.59 -15.10 24.32
N THR A 437 -7.55 -14.57 23.58
CA THR A 437 -7.30 -13.94 22.28
C THR A 437 -7.22 -12.43 22.40
N THR A 438 -6.27 -11.83 21.65
CA THR A 438 -6.18 -10.39 21.41
C THR A 438 -6.30 -10.14 19.91
N ILE A 439 -7.20 -9.27 19.49
CA ILE A 439 -7.39 -8.86 18.09
C ILE A 439 -6.65 -7.54 17.86
N ARG A 440 -5.68 -7.56 16.96
CA ARG A 440 -4.93 -6.36 16.57
C ARG A 440 -5.47 -5.79 15.28
N LEU A 441 -6.01 -4.57 15.35
CA LEU A 441 -6.65 -3.88 14.24
C LEU A 441 -5.75 -2.87 13.54
N GLY A 442 -4.72 -2.37 14.22
CA GLY A 442 -3.83 -1.35 13.66
C GLY A 442 -4.46 0.06 13.56
N ASN A 443 -3.67 0.97 13.00
CA ASN A 443 -3.97 2.41 13.04
C ASN A 443 -5.07 2.85 12.06
N SER A 444 -5.28 2.13 10.96
CA SER A 444 -6.32 2.44 9.97
C SER A 444 -7.74 2.46 10.55
N TYR A 445 -7.95 1.78 11.67
CA TYR A 445 -9.23 1.74 12.36
C TYR A 445 -9.57 3.01 13.16
N TYR A 446 -8.66 3.97 13.28
CA TYR A 446 -8.98 5.29 13.81
C TYR A 446 -9.74 6.18 12.82
N SER A 447 -9.72 5.88 11.53
CA SER A 447 -10.51 6.57 10.52
C SER A 447 -12.01 6.42 10.76
N LYS A 448 -12.82 7.27 10.14
CA LYS A 448 -14.30 7.21 10.21
C LYS A 448 -14.82 5.84 9.77
N ARG A 449 -14.31 5.31 8.65
CA ARG A 449 -14.65 3.96 8.18
C ARG A 449 -14.14 2.89 9.15
N GLY A 450 -12.95 3.04 9.68
CA GLY A 450 -12.40 2.13 10.70
C GLY A 450 -13.26 2.05 11.94
N LYS A 451 -13.72 3.17 12.48
CA LYS A 451 -14.65 3.23 13.61
C LYS A 451 -15.99 2.56 13.30
N TYR A 452 -16.49 2.71 12.08
CA TYR A 452 -17.69 2.01 11.63
C TYR A 452 -17.50 0.48 11.68
N TYR A 453 -16.42 -0.06 11.09
CA TYR A 453 -16.16 -1.51 11.12
C TYR A 453 -15.90 -2.02 12.53
N LEU A 454 -15.17 -1.25 13.34
CA LEU A 454 -14.98 -1.56 14.75
C LEU A 454 -16.33 -1.70 15.47
N SER A 455 -17.23 -0.75 15.27
CA SER A 455 -18.57 -0.79 15.90
C SER A 455 -19.45 -1.91 15.36
N LYS A 456 -19.38 -2.20 14.06
CA LYS A 456 -20.21 -3.23 13.41
C LYS A 456 -19.79 -4.65 13.82
N TYR A 457 -18.50 -4.93 13.84
CA TYR A 457 -18.00 -6.29 14.00
C TYR A 457 -17.40 -6.58 15.37
N PHE A 458 -16.78 -5.62 16.04
CA PHE A 458 -15.97 -5.87 17.22
C PHE A 458 -16.48 -5.25 18.53
N LYS A 459 -17.43 -4.31 18.50
CA LYS A 459 -17.85 -3.57 19.70
C LYS A 459 -18.84 -4.34 20.60
N LYS A 460 -19.60 -5.28 20.06
CA LYS A 460 -20.71 -5.96 20.78
C LYS A 460 -20.29 -7.14 21.66
N LYS A 461 -19.01 -7.47 21.76
CA LYS A 461 -18.48 -8.63 22.49
C LYS A 461 -17.36 -8.21 23.41
N SER A 462 -17.15 -8.93 24.51
CA SER A 462 -16.02 -8.77 25.44
C SER A 462 -14.69 -9.20 24.79
N LEU A 463 -14.32 -8.57 23.68
CA LEU A 463 -13.12 -8.87 22.92
C LEU A 463 -11.96 -7.98 23.40
N ASN A 464 -10.80 -8.57 23.59
CA ASN A 464 -9.58 -7.82 23.87
C ASN A 464 -9.02 -7.27 22.54
N ILE A 465 -9.12 -5.94 22.34
CA ILE A 465 -8.74 -5.26 21.10
C ILE A 465 -7.48 -4.43 21.33
N ASP A 466 -6.44 -4.69 20.51
CA ASP A 466 -5.25 -3.88 20.39
C ASP A 466 -5.35 -2.97 19.16
N MET A 467 -5.44 -1.65 19.41
CA MET A 467 -5.51 -0.63 18.36
C MET A 467 -4.12 -0.21 17.82
N GLY A 468 -3.10 -1.02 18.02
CA GLY A 468 -1.75 -0.72 17.54
C GLY A 468 -0.97 0.24 18.45
N LYS A 469 -1.30 0.32 19.74
CA LYS A 469 -0.57 1.16 20.71
C LYS A 469 0.89 0.72 20.87
N ASP A 470 1.11 -0.58 20.96
CA ASP A 470 2.44 -1.18 20.98
C ASP A 470 2.92 -1.57 19.58
N THR A 471 4.22 -1.74 19.41
CA THR A 471 4.78 -2.28 18.17
C THR A 471 4.33 -3.73 17.96
N PHE A 472 4.28 -4.20 16.70
CA PHE A 472 3.97 -5.60 16.40
C PHE A 472 4.95 -6.57 17.08
N VAL A 473 6.24 -6.20 17.14
CA VAL A 473 7.28 -6.99 17.82
C VAL A 473 6.93 -7.23 19.29
N LYS A 474 6.47 -6.19 20.01
CA LYS A 474 6.07 -6.30 21.43
C LYS A 474 4.79 -7.14 21.59
N ALA A 475 3.79 -6.92 20.73
CA ALA A 475 2.56 -7.70 20.75
C ALA A 475 2.83 -9.20 20.49
N ARG A 476 3.64 -9.52 19.48
CA ARG A 476 4.10 -10.88 19.18
C ARG A 476 4.86 -11.50 20.35
N PHE A 477 5.79 -10.77 20.96
CA PHE A 477 6.55 -11.25 22.10
C PHE A 477 5.66 -11.69 23.27
N ASN A 478 4.50 -11.04 23.44
CA ASN A 478 3.51 -11.37 24.47
C ASN A 478 2.53 -12.48 24.09
N SER A 479 2.72 -13.11 22.94
CA SER A 479 1.82 -14.13 22.40
C SER A 479 2.54 -15.46 22.22
N ARG A 480 1.81 -16.57 22.16
CA ARG A 480 2.34 -17.91 21.86
C ARG A 480 2.07 -18.35 20.42
N LEU A 481 1.07 -17.73 19.76
CA LEU A 481 0.63 -18.02 18.41
C LEU A 481 0.14 -16.73 17.77
N CYS A 482 0.49 -16.48 16.50
CA CYS A 482 -0.08 -15.43 15.67
C CYS A 482 -1.01 -16.03 14.61
N PHE A 483 -2.14 -15.38 14.40
CA PHE A 483 -3.08 -15.69 13.33
C PHE A 483 -3.25 -14.47 12.41
N PHE A 484 -3.06 -14.66 11.09
CA PHE A 484 -3.23 -13.64 10.07
C PHE A 484 -4.40 -13.99 9.13
N ASN A 485 -5.34 -13.08 8.95
CA ASN A 485 -6.43 -13.26 7.99
C ASN A 485 -6.14 -12.64 6.62
N TYR A 486 -4.90 -12.29 6.33
CA TYR A 486 -4.46 -11.71 5.05
C TYR A 486 -2.97 -11.94 4.82
N ASP A 487 -2.49 -11.69 3.58
CA ASP A 487 -1.07 -11.82 3.19
C ASP A 487 -0.20 -10.68 3.77
N SER A 488 0.18 -10.82 5.04
CA SER A 488 0.92 -9.82 5.82
C SER A 488 2.43 -10.02 5.75
N SER A 489 3.20 -8.93 5.75
CA SER A 489 4.66 -8.97 5.95
C SER A 489 5.05 -9.57 7.29
N GLY A 490 4.18 -9.48 8.31
CA GLY A 490 4.38 -10.10 9.62
C GLY A 490 4.49 -11.63 9.57
N ILE A 491 3.90 -12.27 8.55
CA ILE A 491 4.05 -13.72 8.33
C ILE A 491 5.49 -14.04 8.00
N LEU A 492 6.11 -13.30 7.09
CA LEU A 492 7.52 -13.51 6.72
C LEU A 492 8.45 -13.27 7.91
N GLU A 493 8.19 -12.21 8.70
CA GLU A 493 8.96 -11.97 9.92
C GLU A 493 8.85 -13.13 10.92
N ASN A 494 7.64 -13.64 11.13
CA ASN A 494 7.40 -14.74 12.05
C ASN A 494 8.07 -16.02 11.58
N LEU A 495 7.92 -16.39 10.30
CA LEU A 495 8.53 -17.58 9.73
C LEU A 495 10.07 -17.51 9.77
N ALA A 496 10.66 -16.35 9.45
CA ALA A 496 12.11 -16.15 9.55
C ALA A 496 12.63 -16.31 11.00
N LEU A 497 11.81 -15.92 11.98
CA LEU A 497 12.14 -16.05 13.41
C LEU A 497 11.65 -17.35 14.03
N ASN A 498 11.17 -18.27 13.22
CA ASN A 498 10.58 -19.54 13.63
C ASN A 498 9.47 -19.38 14.68
N PHE A 499 8.61 -18.35 14.55
CA PHE A 499 7.53 -18.06 15.49
C PHE A 499 6.23 -18.74 15.07
N PRO A 500 5.52 -19.46 15.97
CA PRO A 500 4.27 -20.16 15.66
C PRO A 500 3.23 -19.23 15.00
N THR A 501 2.79 -19.61 13.81
CA THR A 501 1.94 -18.78 12.96
C THR A 501 0.93 -19.63 12.21
N VAL A 502 -0.32 -19.17 12.16
CA VAL A 502 -1.37 -19.71 11.29
C VAL A 502 -1.98 -18.58 10.45
N CYS A 503 -2.48 -18.95 9.28
CA CYS A 503 -3.08 -18.01 8.33
C CYS A 503 -4.39 -18.60 7.80
N LEU A 504 -5.40 -17.75 7.56
CA LEU A 504 -6.61 -18.12 6.82
C LEU A 504 -6.77 -17.15 5.65
N TRP A 505 -6.73 -17.67 4.43
CA TRP A 505 -6.91 -16.88 3.22
C TRP A 505 -7.96 -17.51 2.31
N ASP A 506 -9.18 -17.05 2.46
CA ASP A 506 -10.26 -17.43 1.56
C ASP A 506 -9.98 -16.86 0.16
N ASN A 507 -10.26 -17.65 -0.87
CA ASN A 507 -10.11 -17.23 -2.28
C ASN A 507 -8.70 -16.74 -2.67
N ILE A 508 -7.68 -17.32 -2.07
CA ILE A 508 -6.27 -17.00 -2.39
C ILE A 508 -5.99 -17.15 -3.90
N GLU A 509 -6.60 -18.14 -4.55
CA GLU A 509 -6.36 -18.47 -5.96
C GLU A 509 -6.76 -17.33 -6.90
N ASP A 510 -7.78 -16.55 -6.57
CA ASP A 510 -8.25 -15.43 -7.38
C ASP A 510 -7.34 -14.20 -7.35
N ASN A 511 -6.45 -14.10 -6.37
CA ASN A 511 -5.66 -12.91 -6.11
C ASN A 511 -4.15 -13.14 -6.21
N ILE A 512 -3.71 -14.39 -6.24
CA ILE A 512 -2.30 -14.76 -6.31
C ILE A 512 -1.93 -15.26 -7.71
N SER A 513 -0.75 -14.87 -8.16
CA SER A 513 -0.15 -15.39 -9.39
C SER A 513 0.10 -16.90 -9.26
N ASP A 514 -0.35 -17.69 -10.25
CA ASP A 514 -0.12 -19.15 -10.27
C ASP A 514 1.35 -19.50 -10.11
N LYS A 515 2.21 -18.66 -10.70
CA LYS A 515 3.65 -18.80 -10.62
C LYS A 515 4.19 -18.79 -9.19
N PHE A 516 3.51 -18.10 -8.28
CA PHE A 516 3.94 -17.98 -6.88
C PHE A 516 3.07 -18.78 -5.91
N PHE A 517 1.92 -19.27 -6.34
CA PHE A 517 1.05 -20.09 -5.49
C PHE A 517 1.76 -21.36 -4.97
N PHE A 518 2.67 -21.91 -5.76
CA PHE A 518 3.42 -23.11 -5.35
C PHE A 518 4.21 -22.91 -4.05
N LYS A 519 4.69 -21.70 -3.73
CA LYS A 519 5.42 -21.46 -2.49
C LYS A 519 4.52 -21.60 -1.26
N TYR A 520 3.25 -21.24 -1.38
CA TYR A 520 2.30 -21.38 -0.29
C TYR A 520 1.88 -22.83 -0.04
N LYS A 521 2.08 -23.74 -1.01
CA LYS A 521 1.88 -25.18 -0.80
C LYS A 521 2.75 -25.74 0.33
N PHE A 522 3.93 -25.15 0.58
CA PHE A 522 4.74 -25.52 1.75
C PHE A 522 4.03 -25.16 3.06
N LEU A 523 3.42 -23.98 3.11
CA LEU A 523 2.70 -23.51 4.30
C LEU A 523 1.39 -24.29 4.53
N ILE A 524 0.72 -24.72 3.46
CA ILE A 524 -0.47 -25.60 3.56
C ILE A 524 -0.05 -26.96 4.12
N LYS A 525 1.03 -27.58 3.61
CA LYS A 525 1.55 -28.87 4.09
C LYS A 525 2.04 -28.82 5.54
N ALA A 526 2.51 -27.66 6.00
CA ALA A 526 2.89 -27.41 7.38
C ALA A 526 1.69 -27.14 8.32
N LYS A 527 0.46 -27.12 7.81
CA LYS A 527 -0.73 -26.65 8.54
C LYS A 527 -0.57 -25.25 9.12
N ILE A 528 0.09 -24.38 8.36
CA ILE A 528 0.26 -22.94 8.66
C ILE A 528 -0.77 -22.13 7.88
N LEU A 529 -1.00 -22.41 6.59
CA LEU A 529 -1.98 -21.73 5.76
C LEU A 529 -3.19 -22.64 5.54
N PHE A 530 -4.35 -22.12 5.90
CA PHE A 530 -5.65 -22.74 5.73
C PHE A 530 -6.46 -21.98 4.68
N LEU A 531 -7.21 -22.72 3.86
CA LEU A 531 -8.12 -22.18 2.84
C LEU A 531 -9.58 -22.28 3.29
N ASN A 532 -9.85 -22.97 4.39
CA ASN A 532 -11.14 -23.19 4.98
C ASN A 532 -11.08 -22.87 6.49
N LYS A 533 -12.10 -22.15 7.00
CA LYS A 533 -12.15 -21.74 8.40
C LYS A 533 -12.37 -22.92 9.36
N ASN A 534 -13.10 -23.96 8.95
CA ASN A 534 -13.38 -25.11 9.81
C ASN A 534 -12.09 -25.90 10.06
N ASP A 535 -11.28 -26.12 9.02
CA ASP A 535 -9.98 -26.79 9.15
C ASP A 535 -9.05 -26.02 10.11
N LEU A 536 -9.12 -24.68 10.10
CA LEU A 536 -8.35 -23.85 11.04
C LEU A 536 -8.91 -23.97 12.46
N ILE A 537 -10.22 -24.01 12.66
CA ILE A 537 -10.86 -24.18 13.99
C ILE A 537 -10.40 -25.50 14.61
N ASP A 538 -10.55 -26.60 13.88
CA ASP A 538 -10.16 -27.94 14.33
C ASP A 538 -8.68 -28.00 14.66
N HIS A 539 -7.85 -27.36 13.83
CA HIS A 539 -6.41 -27.31 14.07
C HIS A 539 -6.07 -26.50 15.33
N LEU A 540 -6.69 -25.33 15.53
CA LEU A 540 -6.47 -24.51 16.73
C LEU A 540 -6.85 -25.26 18.02
N ASP A 541 -7.98 -25.93 18.03
CA ASP A 541 -8.44 -26.72 19.18
C ASP A 541 -7.49 -27.89 19.47
N HIS A 542 -7.00 -28.57 18.43
CA HIS A 542 -6.06 -29.67 18.55
C HIS A 542 -4.70 -29.22 19.13
N ILE A 543 -4.13 -28.11 18.63
CA ILE A 543 -2.77 -27.70 19.02
C ILE A 543 -2.72 -26.85 20.29
N TRP A 544 -3.85 -26.29 20.74
CA TRP A 544 -3.86 -25.23 21.76
C TRP A 544 -3.19 -25.61 23.07
N ASN A 545 -3.33 -26.84 23.52
CA ASN A 545 -2.71 -27.30 24.76
C ASN A 545 -1.19 -27.41 24.65
N ASN A 546 -0.67 -27.77 23.48
CA ASN A 546 0.76 -27.89 23.22
C ASN A 546 1.12 -27.46 21.79
N ILE A 547 1.23 -26.15 21.58
CA ILE A 547 1.58 -25.56 20.28
C ILE A 547 2.98 -26.01 19.83
N ASP A 548 3.91 -26.18 20.76
CA ASP A 548 5.28 -26.55 20.44
C ASP A 548 5.38 -27.96 19.83
N ASN A 549 4.53 -28.92 20.23
CA ASN A 549 4.50 -30.24 19.61
C ASN A 549 4.19 -30.19 18.11
N TRP A 550 3.26 -29.34 17.70
CA TRP A 550 2.98 -29.12 16.28
C TRP A 550 4.07 -28.27 15.62
N TRP A 551 4.41 -27.13 16.23
CA TRP A 551 5.31 -26.17 15.60
C TRP A 551 6.71 -26.70 15.41
N LEU A 552 7.27 -27.38 16.43
CA LEU A 552 8.61 -27.94 16.41
C LEU A 552 8.67 -29.38 15.85
N SER A 553 7.52 -29.92 15.40
CA SER A 553 7.52 -31.24 14.75
C SER A 553 8.39 -31.25 13.50
N GLU A 554 8.98 -32.36 13.19
CA GLU A 554 9.83 -32.57 12.01
C GLU A 554 9.08 -32.15 10.71
N ASN A 555 7.82 -32.57 10.58
CA ASN A 555 7.01 -32.25 9.41
C ASN A 555 6.81 -30.74 9.24
N THR A 556 6.41 -30.01 10.29
CA THR A 556 6.20 -28.56 10.24
C THR A 556 7.52 -27.86 9.94
N GLN A 557 8.59 -28.17 10.64
CA GLN A 557 9.89 -27.54 10.46
C GLN A 557 10.49 -27.82 9.07
N LYS A 558 10.31 -29.02 8.53
CA LYS A 558 10.70 -29.37 7.16
C LYS A 558 10.12 -28.39 6.12
N TYR A 559 8.83 -28.07 6.23
CA TYR A 559 8.19 -27.19 5.26
C TYR A 559 8.45 -25.71 5.54
N VAL A 560 8.56 -25.29 6.80
CA VAL A 560 9.00 -23.94 7.18
C VAL A 560 10.40 -23.67 6.62
N ASN A 561 11.33 -24.60 6.79
CA ASN A 561 12.69 -24.48 6.28
C ASN A 561 12.70 -24.41 4.74
N LYS A 562 11.97 -25.29 4.05
CA LYS A 562 11.85 -25.25 2.58
C LYS A 562 11.26 -23.92 2.06
N PHE A 563 10.33 -23.32 2.80
CA PHE A 563 9.79 -22.01 2.45
C PHE A 563 10.83 -20.91 2.68
N ASN A 564 11.47 -20.92 3.87
CA ASN A 564 12.44 -19.88 4.24
C ASN A 564 13.68 -19.89 3.34
N GLU A 565 14.25 -21.04 3.03
CA GLU A 565 15.43 -21.19 2.16
C GLU A 565 15.24 -20.56 0.78
N LYS A 566 14.01 -20.60 0.25
CA LYS A 566 13.71 -20.13 -1.11
C LYS A 566 13.13 -18.73 -1.18
N PHE A 567 12.38 -18.29 -0.16
CA PHE A 567 11.56 -17.08 -0.26
C PHE A 567 11.73 -16.13 0.90
N ASN A 568 12.39 -16.53 1.99
CA ASN A 568 12.40 -15.75 3.23
C ASN A 568 13.61 -16.11 4.10
N ILE A 569 14.79 -16.02 3.53
CA ILE A 569 16.03 -16.40 4.20
C ILE A 569 16.21 -15.56 5.46
N GLN A 570 16.45 -16.20 6.59
CA GLN A 570 16.88 -15.52 7.80
C GLN A 570 18.34 -15.09 7.64
N GLY A 571 18.64 -13.82 7.96
CA GLY A 571 20.01 -13.34 7.95
C GLY A 571 20.86 -13.93 9.07
N ASP A 572 22.09 -14.27 8.75
CA ASP A 572 23.17 -14.71 9.63
C ASP A 572 24.26 -13.64 9.76
N TYR A 573 25.32 -13.93 10.50
CA TYR A 573 26.46 -13.01 10.68
C TYR A 573 27.17 -12.63 9.38
N THR A 574 27.08 -13.44 8.32
CA THR A 574 27.69 -13.14 7.00
C THR A 574 26.79 -12.29 6.12
N SER A 575 25.53 -12.13 6.47
CA SER A 575 24.50 -11.54 5.59
C SER A 575 24.75 -10.06 5.27
N LEU A 576 25.26 -9.28 6.22
CA LEU A 576 25.63 -7.88 5.96
C LEU A 576 26.83 -7.76 5.02
N PHE A 577 27.79 -8.68 5.07
CA PHE A 577 28.92 -8.72 4.13
C PHE A 577 28.45 -9.11 2.72
N LYS A 578 27.52 -10.07 2.62
CA LYS A 578 26.89 -10.42 1.34
C LYS A 578 26.13 -9.23 0.77
N LEU A 579 25.38 -8.50 1.61
CA LEU A 579 24.65 -7.29 1.21
C LEU A 579 25.63 -6.21 0.73
N LYS A 580 26.72 -5.94 1.46
CA LYS A 580 27.80 -5.03 1.07
C LYS A 580 28.37 -5.36 -0.32
N LYS A 581 28.78 -6.63 -0.52
CA LYS A 581 29.32 -7.09 -1.81
C LYS A 581 28.34 -6.82 -2.95
N ASN A 582 27.03 -7.11 -2.78
CA ASN A 582 26.03 -6.89 -3.80
C ASN A 582 25.75 -5.41 -4.07
N CYS A 583 25.91 -4.53 -3.08
CA CYS A 583 25.84 -3.06 -3.29
C CYS A 583 26.98 -2.55 -4.17
N LEU A 584 28.20 -3.09 -4.00
CA LEU A 584 29.41 -2.65 -4.72
C LEU A 584 29.62 -3.32 -6.09
N GLU A 585 29.00 -4.46 -6.37
CA GLU A 585 29.23 -5.32 -7.53
C GLU A 585 29.28 -4.58 -8.91
N ASN A 586 28.56 -3.47 -9.09
CA ASN A 586 28.60 -2.69 -10.32
C ASN A 586 29.48 -1.43 -10.22
N TYR A 587 29.82 -1.02 -9.02
CA TYR A 587 30.69 0.13 -8.79
C TYR A 587 32.13 -0.23 -9.17
N GLU A 588 32.59 -1.42 -8.79
CA GLU A 588 33.93 -1.92 -9.10
C GLU A 588 34.13 -2.16 -10.59
N LYS A 589 33.10 -2.57 -11.33
CA LYS A 589 33.14 -2.75 -12.80
C LYS A 589 33.22 -1.43 -13.60
N ASN A 590 32.88 -0.32 -12.98
CA ASN A 590 32.95 1.01 -13.64
C ASN A 590 34.27 1.77 -13.33
N ILE A 591 35.11 1.21 -12.46
CA ILE A 591 36.42 1.77 -12.09
C ILE A 591 37.57 1.05 -12.84
N LEU A 592 37.34 -0.22 -13.21
CA LEU A 592 38.21 -1.00 -14.11
C LEU A 592 37.82 -0.79 -15.57
#